data_23728fe8b2bdea01684320a3aa941e07
#
_entry.id   23728fe8b2bdea01684320a3aa941e07
#
_cell.length_a   1.000
_cell.length_b   1.000
_cell.length_c   1.000
_cell.angle_alpha   90.00
_cell.angle_beta   90.00
_cell.angle_gamma   90.00
#
_symmetry.space_group_name_H-M   'P 1'
#
loop_
_entity.id
_entity.type
_entity.pdbx_description
1 polymer ?
#
loop_
_entity_poly.entity_id
_entity_poly.type
_entity_poly.pdbx_seq_one_letter_code
_entity_poly.pdbx_strand_id
1 'polypeptide(L)'
;MKIFNAQSLTQTFLATLVLLLLASCSSKQEPREYKFDEAFAPYISAYTTGKISRQSTIKVRLNENVAQTAQIGVTLTENPFEFDPEVEGTAVWVDERTIQFEPKEPMPTDQYYKGEFKLGEYIKDLDEPLQTFPFQFETEKQNFEVSVLGIETLDKTKLIWQAVNGTLTTADFEYGNLVEEVLSAQQDGNEFKIKWSHSLDGREHTFRLDSVRRGNSASKVELAWDGDEINVEKEGTSEVTVPALGDFKVVEYKPYNNPDQYVVLTFSDPIR
;
A
#
# COMPACT_ATOMS: atom_id res chain seq x y z
N MET A 1 8.31 -67.93 12.29
CA MET A 1 9.05 -66.66 12.53
C MET A 1 8.76 -65.72 11.35
N LYS A 2 7.82 -64.80 11.53
CA LYS A 2 7.40 -63.87 10.43
C LYS A 2 8.32 -62.64 10.48
N ILE A 3 9.11 -62.45 9.43
CA ILE A 3 9.97 -61.28 9.25
C ILE A 3 9.07 -60.11 8.86
N PHE A 4 8.87 -59.15 9.76
CA PHE A 4 8.17 -57.88 9.47
C PHE A 4 9.08 -56.98 8.62
N ASN A 5 8.59 -56.64 7.42
CA ASN A 5 9.33 -55.90 6.41
C ASN A 5 9.40 -54.43 6.80
N ALA A 6 10.57 -53.94 7.20
CA ALA A 6 10.83 -52.53 7.64
C ALA A 6 10.51 -51.47 6.57
N GLN A 7 10.44 -51.87 5.29
CA GLN A 7 10.10 -50.97 4.18
C GLN A 7 8.63 -50.50 4.17
N SER A 8 7.71 -51.30 4.71
CA SER A 8 6.28 -50.95 4.78
C SER A 8 6.01 -49.84 5.82
N LEU A 9 6.78 -49.79 6.92
CA LEU A 9 6.59 -48.80 7.97
C LEU A 9 7.07 -47.39 7.56
N THR A 10 8.16 -47.33 6.80
CA THR A 10 8.70 -46.04 6.31
C THR A 10 7.83 -45.39 5.24
N GLN A 11 7.21 -46.18 4.36
CA GLN A 11 6.28 -45.66 3.36
C GLN A 11 4.96 -45.16 3.97
N THR A 12 4.44 -45.83 4.99
CA THR A 12 3.23 -45.40 5.71
C THR A 12 3.50 -44.12 6.51
N PHE A 13 4.67 -43.97 7.12
CA PHE A 13 5.03 -42.74 7.88
C PHE A 13 5.26 -41.54 6.97
N LEU A 14 5.85 -41.75 5.78
CA LEU A 14 6.06 -40.67 4.79
C LEU A 14 4.74 -40.20 4.19
N ALA A 15 3.80 -41.16 3.91
CA ALA A 15 2.47 -40.80 3.39
C ALA A 15 1.62 -40.02 4.41
N THR A 16 1.75 -40.33 5.70
CA THR A 16 1.03 -39.63 6.77
C THR A 16 1.61 -38.22 7.02
N LEU A 17 2.92 -38.03 6.86
CA LEU A 17 3.58 -36.74 6.99
C LEU A 17 3.21 -35.80 5.84
N VAL A 18 3.09 -36.29 4.60
CA VAL A 18 2.67 -35.52 3.42
C VAL A 18 1.19 -35.11 3.51
N LEU A 19 0.35 -35.95 4.12
CA LEU A 19 -1.07 -35.60 4.30
C LEU A 19 -1.30 -34.52 5.36
N LEU A 20 -0.40 -34.38 6.34
CA LEU A 20 -0.44 -33.32 7.37
C LEU A 20 0.01 -31.93 6.85
N LEU A 21 0.76 -31.88 5.77
CA LEU A 21 1.23 -30.64 5.16
C LEU A 21 0.18 -29.98 4.23
N LEU A 22 -0.87 -30.70 3.83
CA LEU A 22 -1.94 -30.17 2.98
C LEU A 22 -3.12 -29.56 3.76
N ALA A 23 -3.07 -29.57 5.10
CA ALA A 23 -4.11 -28.98 5.95
C ALA A 23 -3.85 -27.50 6.31
N SER A 24 -2.95 -26.80 5.59
CA SER A 24 -2.88 -25.33 5.65
C SER A 24 -4.02 -24.76 4.82
N CYS A 25 -5.24 -24.93 5.30
CA CYS A 25 -6.37 -24.13 4.85
C CYS A 25 -6.13 -22.70 5.29
N SER A 26 -5.75 -21.84 4.36
CA SER A 26 -5.97 -20.40 4.45
C SER A 26 -7.48 -20.20 4.63
N SER A 27 -7.94 -20.11 5.86
CA SER A 27 -9.29 -19.67 6.16
C SER A 27 -9.37 -18.20 5.73
N LYS A 28 -10.02 -17.93 4.60
CA LYS A 28 -10.56 -16.59 4.35
C LYS A 28 -11.43 -16.27 5.55
N GLN A 29 -10.94 -15.43 6.45
CA GLN A 29 -11.79 -14.88 7.50
C GLN A 29 -12.83 -14.03 6.77
N GLU A 30 -14.09 -14.47 6.83
CA GLU A 30 -15.21 -13.61 6.41
C GLU A 30 -15.15 -12.34 7.26
N PRO A 31 -15.42 -11.16 6.65
CA PRO A 31 -15.48 -9.90 7.40
C PRO A 31 -16.51 -10.08 8.54
N ARG A 32 -16.03 -10.18 9.76
CA ARG A 32 -16.92 -10.19 10.91
C ARG A 32 -17.43 -8.78 11.08
N GLU A 33 -18.68 -8.54 10.71
CA GLU A 33 -19.34 -7.26 10.95
C GLU A 33 -19.35 -7.01 12.47
N TYR A 34 -18.49 -6.12 12.94
CA TYR A 34 -18.47 -5.72 14.35
C TYR A 34 -19.69 -4.85 14.60
N LYS A 35 -20.55 -5.33 15.47
CA LYS A 35 -21.70 -4.55 15.92
C LYS A 35 -21.28 -3.74 17.14
N PHE A 36 -21.36 -2.41 17.03
CA PHE A 36 -21.15 -1.51 18.17
C PHE A 36 -22.09 -1.90 19.33
N ASP A 37 -21.52 -2.03 20.53
CA ASP A 37 -22.32 -2.26 21.72
C ASP A 37 -22.89 -0.92 22.22
N GLU A 38 -24.21 -0.79 22.16
CA GLU A 38 -24.96 0.40 22.54
C GLU A 38 -24.72 0.81 24.02
N ALA A 39 -24.25 -0.10 24.86
CA ALA A 39 -23.89 0.21 26.24
C ALA A 39 -22.74 1.25 26.34
N PHE A 40 -21.89 1.34 25.33
CA PHE A 40 -20.82 2.35 25.26
C PHE A 40 -21.27 3.71 24.68
N ALA A 41 -22.46 3.80 24.08
CA ALA A 41 -22.95 5.03 23.47
C ALA A 41 -23.00 6.25 24.40
N PRO A 42 -23.25 6.13 25.71
CA PRO A 42 -23.18 7.26 26.64
C PRO A 42 -21.75 7.85 26.80
N TYR A 43 -20.71 7.08 26.50
CA TYR A 43 -19.32 7.42 26.82
C TYR A 43 -18.49 7.71 25.58
N ILE A 44 -18.76 7.04 24.47
CA ILE A 44 -17.94 7.11 23.24
C ILE A 44 -18.78 7.67 22.09
N SER A 45 -18.29 8.75 21.49
CA SER A 45 -18.97 9.41 20.36
C SER A 45 -18.40 9.01 18.99
N ALA A 46 -17.14 8.60 18.92
CA ALA A 46 -16.49 8.14 17.69
C ALA A 46 -15.23 7.30 17.99
N TYR A 47 -14.90 6.40 17.11
CA TYR A 47 -13.69 5.59 17.19
C TYR A 47 -13.25 5.14 15.80
N THR A 48 -11.97 4.76 15.66
CA THR A 48 -11.44 4.19 14.41
C THR A 48 -11.99 2.79 14.17
N THR A 49 -12.59 2.57 13.00
CA THR A 49 -13.16 1.29 12.59
C THR A 49 -13.16 1.16 11.07
N GLY A 50 -13.42 -0.05 10.55
CA GLY A 50 -13.44 -0.33 9.12
C GLY A 50 -12.05 -0.47 8.52
N LYS A 51 -11.92 -0.19 7.21
CA LYS A 51 -10.63 -0.20 6.52
C LYS A 51 -9.93 1.14 6.64
N ILE A 52 -8.65 1.10 7.00
CA ILE A 52 -7.83 2.29 7.20
C ILE A 52 -6.47 2.12 6.51
N SER A 53 -5.80 3.22 6.21
CA SER A 53 -4.41 3.17 5.75
C SER A 53 -3.50 2.59 6.83
N ARG A 54 -2.47 1.87 6.43
CA ARG A 54 -1.43 1.35 7.33
C ARG A 54 -0.65 2.46 8.09
N GLN A 55 -0.74 3.71 7.63
CA GLN A 55 -0.20 4.88 8.30
C GLN A 55 -1.20 5.61 9.20
N SER A 56 -2.44 5.13 9.26
CA SER A 56 -3.47 5.81 10.05
C SER A 56 -3.16 5.78 11.53
N THR A 57 -3.51 6.85 12.20
CA THR A 57 -3.61 6.89 13.66
C THR A 57 -4.94 6.31 14.11
N ILE A 58 -4.95 5.66 15.26
CA ILE A 58 -6.15 5.06 15.85
C ILE A 58 -6.70 6.02 16.91
N LYS A 59 -7.99 6.33 16.86
CA LYS A 59 -8.62 7.34 17.72
C LYS A 59 -9.84 6.80 18.43
N VAL A 60 -9.99 7.23 19.69
CA VAL A 60 -11.23 7.11 20.46
C VAL A 60 -11.62 8.49 20.94
N ARG A 61 -12.87 8.90 20.69
CA ARG A 61 -13.44 10.17 21.10
C ARG A 61 -14.53 9.96 22.15
N LEU A 62 -14.32 10.53 23.31
CA LEU A 62 -15.26 10.51 24.43
C LEU A 62 -16.41 11.52 24.23
N ASN A 63 -17.52 11.32 24.90
CA ASN A 63 -18.64 12.26 24.89
C ASN A 63 -18.34 13.51 25.75
N GLU A 64 -17.60 13.33 26.83
CA GLU A 64 -17.28 14.40 27.78
C GLU A 64 -15.82 14.85 27.64
N ASN A 65 -15.54 16.06 28.09
CA ASN A 65 -14.19 16.58 28.22
C ASN A 65 -13.52 15.93 29.44
N VAL A 66 -12.41 15.23 29.21
CA VAL A 66 -11.64 14.52 30.24
C VAL A 66 -10.26 15.12 30.41
N ALA A 67 -9.57 15.42 29.29
CA ALA A 67 -8.24 15.99 29.36
C ALA A 67 -8.26 17.48 29.73
N GLN A 68 -7.26 17.88 30.51
CA GLN A 68 -7.00 19.31 30.73
C GLN A 68 -6.20 19.88 29.55
N THR A 69 -6.37 21.16 29.26
CA THR A 69 -5.67 21.84 28.15
C THR A 69 -4.15 21.63 28.19
N ALA A 70 -3.54 21.55 29.38
CA ALA A 70 -2.10 21.31 29.54
C ALA A 70 -1.66 19.88 29.15
N GLN A 71 -2.58 18.94 28.96
CA GLN A 71 -2.29 17.56 28.58
C GLN A 71 -2.36 17.34 27.07
N ILE A 72 -2.94 18.30 26.32
CA ILE A 72 -3.09 18.19 24.86
C ILE A 72 -1.71 18.26 24.21
N GLY A 73 -1.42 17.30 23.31
CA GLY A 73 -0.15 17.17 22.62
C GLY A 73 0.98 16.54 23.47
N VAL A 74 0.70 16.14 24.70
CA VAL A 74 1.68 15.47 25.55
C VAL A 74 1.49 13.96 25.48
N THR A 75 2.57 13.23 25.22
CA THR A 75 2.55 11.76 25.19
C THR A 75 2.15 11.22 26.57
N LEU A 76 1.20 10.31 26.57
CA LEU A 76 0.74 9.63 27.78
C LEU A 76 1.84 8.69 28.32
N THR A 77 1.98 8.65 29.65
CA THR A 77 2.93 7.74 30.30
C THR A 77 2.51 6.28 30.17
N GLU A 78 1.21 6.03 30.24
CA GLU A 78 0.61 4.72 30.05
C GLU A 78 -0.23 4.73 28.78
N ASN A 79 -0.09 3.67 27.97
CA ASN A 79 -0.86 3.52 26.74
C ASN A 79 -2.22 2.89 27.07
N PRO A 80 -3.34 3.60 26.83
CA PRO A 80 -4.66 3.04 27.08
C PRO A 80 -5.16 2.11 25.98
N PHE A 81 -4.41 1.92 24.89
CA PHE A 81 -4.76 1.03 23.81
C PHE A 81 -4.00 -0.28 23.90
N GLU A 82 -4.70 -1.38 23.65
CA GLU A 82 -4.13 -2.71 23.45
C GLU A 82 -4.61 -3.22 22.08
N PHE A 83 -3.74 -3.95 21.35
CA PHE A 83 -4.07 -4.46 20.02
C PHE A 83 -3.68 -5.93 19.88
N ASP A 84 -4.50 -6.67 19.14
CA ASP A 84 -4.22 -8.04 18.70
C ASP A 84 -4.41 -8.15 17.18
N PRO A 85 -3.32 -8.31 16.39
CA PRO A 85 -1.91 -8.35 16.78
C PRO A 85 -1.39 -7.07 17.44
N GLU A 86 -0.33 -7.18 18.23
CA GLU A 86 0.29 -6.05 18.93
C GLU A 86 0.80 -4.98 17.95
N VAL A 87 0.62 -3.70 18.30
CA VAL A 87 1.13 -2.54 17.56
C VAL A 87 1.94 -1.67 18.52
N GLU A 88 3.23 -1.48 18.23
CA GLU A 88 4.05 -0.53 18.97
C GLU A 88 3.68 0.92 18.63
N GLY A 89 3.60 1.78 19.62
CA GLY A 89 3.30 3.18 19.41
C GLY A 89 3.09 3.97 20.69
N THR A 90 2.65 5.20 20.57
CA THR A 90 2.40 6.11 21.68
C THR A 90 1.02 6.72 21.59
N ALA A 91 0.45 7.09 22.74
CA ALA A 91 -0.86 7.73 22.80
C ALA A 91 -0.73 9.19 23.26
N VAL A 92 -1.58 10.06 22.69
CA VAL A 92 -1.64 11.49 23.02
C VAL A 92 -3.09 11.97 23.07
N TRP A 93 -3.39 12.98 23.87
CA TRP A 93 -4.61 13.74 23.74
C TRP A 93 -4.48 14.74 22.59
N VAL A 94 -5.33 14.67 21.58
CA VAL A 94 -5.36 15.64 20.46
C VAL A 94 -6.33 16.79 20.71
N ASP A 95 -7.34 16.55 21.53
CA ASP A 95 -8.24 17.55 22.11
C ASP A 95 -8.75 17.06 23.49
N GLU A 96 -9.63 17.82 24.16
CA GLU A 96 -10.11 17.49 25.51
C GLU A 96 -10.91 16.18 25.60
N ARG A 97 -11.28 15.58 24.46
CA ARG A 97 -12.13 14.37 24.38
C ARG A 97 -11.54 13.27 23.52
N THR A 98 -10.50 13.55 22.74
CA THR A 98 -10.00 12.59 21.75
C THR A 98 -8.60 12.14 22.11
N ILE A 99 -8.44 10.84 22.35
CA ILE A 99 -7.16 10.18 22.48
C ILE A 99 -6.80 9.56 21.13
N GLN A 100 -5.56 9.79 20.71
CA GLN A 100 -5.00 9.25 19.49
C GLN A 100 -3.80 8.37 19.82
N PHE A 101 -3.79 7.17 19.28
CA PHE A 101 -2.62 6.30 19.25
C PHE A 101 -1.90 6.48 17.91
N GLU A 102 -0.59 6.68 17.97
CA GLU A 102 0.30 6.84 16.82
C GLU A 102 1.19 5.60 16.73
N PRO A 103 0.98 4.72 15.74
CA PRO A 103 1.89 3.63 15.46
C PRO A 103 3.30 4.15 15.22
N LYS A 104 4.31 3.50 15.78
CA LYS A 104 5.72 3.85 15.61
C LYS A 104 6.20 3.63 14.17
N GLU A 105 5.68 2.61 13.51
CA GLU A 105 5.94 2.24 12.13
C GLU A 105 4.61 1.97 11.42
N PRO A 106 4.54 2.10 10.08
CA PRO A 106 3.36 1.70 9.33
C PRO A 106 2.98 0.24 9.61
N MET A 107 1.71 0.01 9.90
CA MET A 107 1.19 -1.33 10.18
C MET A 107 1.31 -2.26 8.96
N PRO A 108 1.36 -3.59 9.13
CA PRO A 108 1.20 -4.56 8.04
C PRO A 108 -0.04 -4.29 7.20
N THR A 109 -0.01 -4.57 5.90
CA THR A 109 -1.16 -4.46 4.99
C THR A 109 -2.09 -5.68 5.11
N ASP A 110 -3.38 -5.52 4.74
CA ASP A 110 -4.37 -6.60 4.74
C ASP A 110 -4.49 -7.33 6.10
N GLN A 111 -4.23 -6.58 7.19
CA GLN A 111 -4.20 -7.10 8.55
C GLN A 111 -5.42 -6.62 9.34
N TYR A 112 -6.12 -7.58 9.92
CA TYR A 112 -7.21 -7.34 10.84
C TYR A 112 -6.67 -7.17 12.26
N TYR A 113 -7.19 -6.15 12.98
CA TYR A 113 -6.84 -5.83 14.35
C TYR A 113 -8.08 -5.80 15.25
N LYS A 114 -7.95 -6.44 16.40
CA LYS A 114 -8.82 -6.16 17.54
C LYS A 114 -8.14 -5.12 18.40
N GLY A 115 -8.86 -4.07 18.74
CA GLY A 115 -8.42 -3.04 19.65
C GLY A 115 -9.22 -3.06 20.93
N GLU A 116 -8.57 -2.73 22.01
CA GLU A 116 -9.18 -2.49 23.32
C GLU A 116 -8.73 -1.13 23.83
N PHE A 117 -9.68 -0.34 24.34
CA PHE A 117 -9.39 0.95 24.92
C PHE A 117 -9.83 0.95 26.38
N LYS A 118 -8.89 1.25 27.33
CA LYS A 118 -9.12 1.26 28.78
C LYS A 118 -9.97 2.46 29.21
N LEU A 119 -11.26 2.37 28.94
CA LEU A 119 -12.21 3.45 29.21
C LEU A 119 -12.30 3.81 30.70
N GLY A 120 -12.19 2.82 31.58
CA GLY A 120 -12.26 3.00 33.05
C GLY A 120 -11.14 3.85 33.64
N GLU A 121 -10.03 4.06 32.92
CA GLU A 121 -8.97 5.00 33.33
C GLU A 121 -9.43 6.46 33.25
N TYR A 122 -10.41 6.75 32.42
CA TYR A 122 -10.86 8.11 32.10
C TYR A 122 -12.27 8.44 32.60
N ILE A 123 -13.13 7.44 32.73
CA ILE A 123 -14.52 7.59 33.23
C ILE A 123 -14.66 6.85 34.55
N LYS A 124 -15.08 7.58 35.59
CA LYS A 124 -15.26 7.00 36.93
C LYS A 124 -16.60 6.30 37.03
N ASP A 125 -16.67 5.39 38.00
CA ASP A 125 -17.92 4.69 38.40
C ASP A 125 -18.56 3.88 37.24
N LEU A 126 -17.73 3.37 36.30
CA LEU A 126 -18.18 2.45 35.25
C LEU A 126 -18.38 1.04 35.85
N ASP A 127 -19.46 0.37 35.41
CA ASP A 127 -19.65 -1.05 35.66
C ASP A 127 -18.54 -1.89 35.01
N GLU A 128 -18.18 -3.01 35.65
CA GLU A 128 -17.13 -3.92 35.20
C GLU A 128 -17.10 -4.22 33.68
N PRO A 129 -18.23 -4.53 33.03
CA PRO A 129 -18.24 -4.80 31.60
C PRO A 129 -17.88 -3.61 30.70
N LEU A 130 -17.92 -2.38 31.24
CA LEU A 130 -17.64 -1.14 30.50
C LEU A 130 -16.25 -0.57 30.75
N GLN A 131 -15.44 -1.22 31.58
CA GLN A 131 -14.08 -0.75 31.88
C GLN A 131 -13.18 -0.74 30.64
N THR A 132 -13.42 -1.64 29.69
CA THR A 132 -12.65 -1.77 28.46
C THR A 132 -13.59 -1.71 27.25
N PHE A 133 -13.34 -0.78 26.35
CA PHE A 133 -14.08 -0.63 25.09
C PHE A 133 -13.43 -1.43 23.97
N PRO A 134 -14.05 -2.52 23.48
CA PRO A 134 -13.54 -3.29 22.38
C PRO A 134 -13.92 -2.64 21.04
N PHE A 135 -13.00 -2.62 20.09
CA PHE A 135 -13.24 -2.17 18.72
C PHE A 135 -12.38 -2.98 17.73
N GLN A 136 -12.54 -2.71 16.44
CA GLN A 136 -11.78 -3.41 15.42
C GLN A 136 -11.61 -2.55 14.18
N PHE A 137 -10.54 -2.80 13.45
CA PHE A 137 -10.25 -2.22 12.16
C PHE A 137 -9.40 -3.18 11.32
N GLU A 138 -9.25 -2.87 10.05
CA GLU A 138 -8.43 -3.61 9.09
C GLU A 138 -7.59 -2.62 8.29
N THR A 139 -6.32 -2.92 8.04
CA THR A 139 -5.50 -2.13 7.15
C THR A 139 -5.82 -2.44 5.69
N GLU A 140 -5.70 -1.44 4.82
CA GLU A 140 -5.91 -1.62 3.38
C GLU A 140 -4.99 -2.71 2.83
N LYS A 141 -5.54 -3.49 1.90
CA LYS A 141 -4.77 -4.44 1.13
C LYS A 141 -3.95 -3.71 0.08
N GLN A 142 -2.64 -3.94 0.06
CA GLN A 142 -1.77 -3.34 -0.95
C GLN A 142 -2.07 -3.88 -2.35
N ASN A 143 -1.98 -2.99 -3.32
CA ASN A 143 -2.03 -3.25 -4.75
C ASN A 143 -1.33 -2.10 -5.47
N PHE A 144 -1.00 -2.28 -6.74
CA PHE A 144 -0.40 -1.20 -7.53
C PHE A 144 -0.87 -1.23 -8.99
N GLU A 145 -0.70 -0.09 -9.66
CA GLU A 145 -0.92 0.05 -11.09
C GLU A 145 0.25 0.80 -11.73
N VAL A 146 0.73 0.30 -12.87
CA VAL A 146 1.78 0.93 -13.66
C VAL A 146 1.15 1.58 -14.89
N SER A 147 1.38 2.86 -15.07
CA SER A 147 0.87 3.64 -16.20
C SER A 147 2.00 4.38 -16.92
N VAL A 148 2.07 4.22 -18.23
CA VAL A 148 2.99 5.00 -19.06
C VAL A 148 2.30 6.29 -19.50
N LEU A 149 2.91 7.43 -19.19
CA LEU A 149 2.37 8.75 -19.53
C LEU A 149 2.75 9.21 -20.93
N GLY A 150 3.85 8.68 -21.48
CA GLY A 150 4.27 8.99 -22.84
C GLY A 150 5.77 9.09 -23.03
N ILE A 151 6.13 9.49 -24.27
CA ILE A 151 7.53 9.69 -24.69
C ILE A 151 7.79 11.18 -24.88
N GLU A 152 8.91 11.66 -24.37
CA GLU A 152 9.35 13.05 -24.50
C GLU A 152 10.68 13.12 -25.27
N THR A 153 10.79 14.01 -26.24
CA THR A 153 12.05 14.27 -26.95
C THR A 153 12.97 15.14 -26.12
N LEU A 154 14.15 14.65 -25.77
CA LEU A 154 15.13 15.36 -24.91
C LEU A 154 15.89 16.47 -25.64
N ASP A 155 16.27 16.23 -26.90
CA ASP A 155 17.01 17.20 -27.73
C ASP A 155 16.24 17.44 -29.05
N LYS A 156 15.60 18.60 -29.14
CA LYS A 156 14.82 19.01 -30.31
C LYS A 156 15.66 19.19 -31.58
N THR A 157 16.97 19.20 -31.50
CA THR A 157 17.88 19.36 -32.63
C THR A 157 18.37 18.04 -33.18
N LYS A 158 18.59 17.05 -32.32
CA LYS A 158 19.15 15.74 -32.71
C LYS A 158 18.13 14.62 -32.79
N LEU A 159 17.00 14.73 -32.09
CA LEU A 159 15.86 13.80 -32.06
C LEU A 159 16.21 12.32 -31.72
N ILE A 160 17.46 12.06 -31.34
CA ILE A 160 17.99 10.70 -31.11
C ILE A 160 17.64 10.21 -29.71
N TRP A 161 17.56 11.15 -28.75
CA TRP A 161 17.36 10.83 -27.35
C TRP A 161 15.99 11.25 -26.88
N GLN A 162 15.30 10.32 -26.27
CA GLN A 162 13.98 10.49 -25.71
C GLN A 162 13.98 10.05 -24.25
N ALA A 163 12.93 10.45 -23.52
CA ALA A 163 12.58 9.90 -22.23
C ALA A 163 11.22 9.24 -22.27
N VAL A 164 11.03 8.18 -21.50
CA VAL A 164 9.72 7.61 -21.20
C VAL A 164 9.37 8.03 -19.77
N ASN A 165 8.19 8.58 -19.58
CA ASN A 165 7.64 8.96 -18.28
C ASN A 165 6.47 8.07 -17.93
N GLY A 166 6.31 7.75 -16.65
CA GLY A 166 5.18 6.98 -16.16
C GLY A 166 4.96 7.16 -14.67
N THR A 167 3.93 6.50 -14.17
CA THR A 167 3.58 6.44 -12.76
C THR A 167 3.37 5.00 -12.33
N LEU A 168 3.77 4.69 -11.11
CA LEU A 168 3.34 3.54 -10.35
C LEU A 168 2.51 4.08 -9.19
N THR A 169 1.25 3.69 -9.12
CA THR A 169 0.33 4.13 -8.05
C THR A 169 0.01 2.95 -7.17
N THR A 170 0.19 3.08 -5.85
CA THR A 170 -0.13 2.06 -4.86
C THR A 170 -1.50 2.31 -4.24
N ALA A 171 -2.17 1.25 -3.79
CA ALA A 171 -3.49 1.34 -3.14
C ALA A 171 -3.41 2.05 -1.79
N ASP A 172 -2.31 1.86 -1.07
CA ASP A 172 -2.00 2.53 0.19
C ASP A 172 -0.54 2.97 0.21
N PHE A 173 -0.13 3.67 1.26
CA PHE A 173 1.26 4.05 1.49
C PHE A 173 2.23 2.91 1.25
N GLU A 174 3.32 3.21 0.51
CA GLU A 174 4.47 2.33 0.40
C GLU A 174 5.79 3.11 0.44
N TYR A 175 6.83 2.45 0.93
CA TYR A 175 8.17 3.03 0.94
C TYR A 175 8.74 3.12 -0.47
N GLY A 176 9.21 4.32 -0.85
CA GLY A 176 9.73 4.57 -2.19
C GLY A 176 10.84 3.62 -2.61
N ASN A 177 11.75 3.26 -1.70
CA ASN A 177 12.82 2.32 -1.97
C ASN A 177 12.33 0.90 -2.29
N LEU A 178 11.19 0.45 -1.74
CA LEU A 178 10.60 -0.84 -2.09
C LEU A 178 9.87 -0.77 -3.44
N VAL A 179 9.21 0.35 -3.72
CA VAL A 179 8.54 0.59 -5.01
C VAL A 179 9.55 0.66 -6.16
N GLU A 180 10.75 1.18 -5.92
CA GLU A 180 11.81 1.23 -6.92
C GLU A 180 12.26 -0.15 -7.41
N GLU A 181 12.13 -1.18 -6.58
CA GLU A 181 12.47 -2.57 -6.92
C GLU A 181 11.36 -3.29 -7.71
N VAL A 182 10.12 -2.75 -7.70
CA VAL A 182 8.97 -3.34 -8.40
C VAL A 182 9.10 -3.27 -9.91
N LEU A 183 9.73 -2.21 -10.46
CA LEU A 183 9.74 -1.93 -11.89
C LEU A 183 11.15 -2.02 -12.49
N SER A 184 11.28 -2.77 -13.55
CA SER A 184 12.46 -2.79 -14.41
C SER A 184 12.14 -2.34 -15.84
N ALA A 185 13.13 -1.87 -16.58
CA ALA A 185 12.95 -1.44 -17.95
C ALA A 185 14.21 -1.70 -18.79
N GLN A 186 14.00 -2.08 -20.07
CA GLN A 186 15.10 -2.31 -21.01
C GLN A 186 14.76 -1.86 -22.43
N GLN A 187 15.79 -1.60 -23.24
CA GLN A 187 15.71 -1.39 -24.69
C GLN A 187 16.84 -2.16 -25.36
N ASP A 188 16.50 -3.01 -26.35
CA ASP A 188 17.46 -3.83 -27.08
C ASP A 188 18.39 -4.64 -26.15
N GLY A 189 17.87 -5.15 -25.01
CA GLY A 189 18.62 -5.92 -24.02
C GLY A 189 19.52 -5.08 -23.08
N ASN A 190 19.45 -3.76 -23.14
CA ASN A 190 20.15 -2.87 -22.23
C ASN A 190 19.18 -2.33 -21.18
N GLU A 191 19.49 -2.56 -19.93
CA GLU A 191 18.69 -2.07 -18.80
C GLU A 191 18.83 -0.57 -18.60
N PHE A 192 17.73 0.05 -18.19
CA PHE A 192 17.71 1.46 -17.78
C PHE A 192 17.92 1.62 -16.27
N LYS A 193 18.66 2.65 -15.91
CA LYS A 193 18.57 3.19 -14.55
C LYS A 193 17.33 4.09 -14.49
N ILE A 194 16.32 3.66 -13.76
CA ILE A 194 15.08 4.40 -13.58
C ILE A 194 15.31 5.55 -12.59
N LYS A 195 14.79 6.73 -12.92
CA LYS A 195 14.77 7.88 -12.00
C LYS A 195 13.37 7.97 -11.38
N TRP A 196 13.33 8.06 -10.08
CA TRP A 196 12.09 8.09 -9.32
C TRP A 196 11.86 9.42 -8.60
N SER A 197 10.59 9.71 -8.37
CA SER A 197 10.11 10.75 -7.46
C SER A 197 8.83 10.25 -6.79
N HIS A 198 8.75 10.40 -5.48
CA HIS A 198 7.67 9.88 -4.68
C HIS A 198 6.86 11.00 -4.05
N SER A 199 5.53 10.86 -4.03
CA SER A 199 4.64 11.76 -3.33
C SER A 199 4.80 11.65 -1.81
N LEU A 200 4.46 12.69 -1.09
CA LEU A 200 4.57 12.72 0.37
C LEU A 200 3.65 11.72 1.08
N ASP A 201 2.53 11.38 0.47
CA ASP A 201 1.60 10.38 0.97
C ASP A 201 2.00 8.94 0.61
N GLY A 202 3.12 8.76 -0.12
CA GLY A 202 3.69 7.48 -0.49
C GLY A 202 2.77 6.60 -1.35
N ARG A 203 1.88 7.23 -2.15
CA ARG A 203 0.92 6.51 -3.02
C ARG A 203 1.16 6.72 -4.50
N GLU A 204 1.77 7.82 -4.89
CA GLU A 204 2.11 8.12 -6.26
C GLU A 204 3.62 8.19 -6.43
N HIS A 205 4.14 7.37 -7.34
CA HIS A 205 5.56 7.22 -7.62
C HIS A 205 5.78 7.43 -9.10
N THR A 206 6.31 8.60 -9.48
CA THR A 206 6.62 8.89 -10.87
C THR A 206 7.98 8.32 -11.23
N PHE A 207 8.07 7.69 -12.39
CA PHE A 207 9.31 7.17 -12.93
C PHE A 207 9.66 7.80 -14.27
N ARG A 208 10.97 7.89 -14.54
CA ARG A 208 11.50 8.42 -15.78
C ARG A 208 12.67 7.58 -16.25
N LEU A 209 12.61 7.16 -17.51
CA LEU A 209 13.69 6.51 -18.24
C LEU A 209 14.33 7.54 -19.17
N ASP A 210 15.51 8.03 -18.82
CA ASP A 210 16.29 8.88 -19.73
C ASP A 210 17.11 8.02 -20.69
N SER A 211 17.56 8.62 -21.79
CA SER A 211 18.43 7.98 -22.76
C SER A 211 17.81 6.85 -23.57
N VAL A 212 16.48 6.88 -23.76
CA VAL A 212 15.79 6.03 -24.72
C VAL A 212 16.25 6.43 -26.13
N ARG A 213 16.83 5.48 -26.87
CA ARG A 213 17.46 5.76 -28.16
C ARG A 213 16.50 5.53 -29.32
N ARG A 214 16.34 6.54 -30.16
CA ARG A 214 15.74 6.41 -31.51
C ARG A 214 16.79 6.01 -32.53
N GLY A 215 16.52 4.93 -33.25
CA GLY A 215 17.35 4.44 -34.35
C GLY A 215 16.70 4.70 -35.71
N ASN A 216 17.32 4.18 -36.78
CA ASN A 216 16.78 4.23 -38.14
C ASN A 216 15.60 3.25 -38.33
N SER A 217 15.38 2.37 -37.36
CA SER A 217 14.22 1.47 -37.30
C SER A 217 13.48 1.72 -35.98
N ALA A 218 12.18 1.46 -35.97
CA ALA A 218 11.40 1.49 -34.77
C ALA A 218 11.91 0.41 -33.79
N SER A 219 11.94 0.72 -32.50
CA SER A 219 12.30 -0.17 -31.42
C SER A 219 11.25 -0.13 -30.31
N LYS A 220 11.48 -0.87 -29.22
CA LYS A 220 10.58 -0.90 -28.08
C LYS A 220 11.38 -0.70 -26.79
N VAL A 221 10.79 0.01 -25.85
CA VAL A 221 11.15 -0.06 -24.45
C VAL A 221 10.23 -1.07 -23.80
N GLU A 222 10.80 -2.08 -23.19
CA GLU A 222 10.09 -3.11 -22.45
C GLU A 222 10.12 -2.74 -20.97
N LEU A 223 8.94 -2.67 -20.36
CA LEU A 223 8.74 -2.49 -18.93
C LEU A 223 8.28 -3.83 -18.35
N ALA A 224 8.86 -4.24 -17.23
CA ALA A 224 8.42 -5.40 -16.48
C ALA A 224 8.29 -5.04 -15.01
N TRP A 225 7.28 -5.58 -14.35
CA TRP A 225 7.05 -5.36 -12.92
C TRP A 225 6.73 -6.65 -12.19
N ASP A 226 7.18 -6.71 -10.96
CA ASP A 226 6.95 -7.76 -9.99
C ASP A 226 6.69 -7.12 -8.63
N GLY A 227 5.54 -7.42 -8.03
CA GLY A 227 5.09 -6.81 -6.79
C GLY A 227 5.58 -7.47 -5.50
N ASP A 228 6.44 -8.49 -5.58
CA ASP A 228 6.87 -9.27 -4.41
C ASP A 228 7.48 -8.39 -3.30
N GLU A 229 8.29 -7.38 -3.66
CA GLU A 229 8.94 -6.48 -2.69
C GLU A 229 7.95 -5.64 -1.86
N ILE A 230 6.74 -5.45 -2.37
CA ILE A 230 5.66 -4.75 -1.67
C ILE A 230 4.52 -5.68 -1.23
N ASN A 231 4.78 -6.99 -1.20
CA ASN A 231 3.84 -8.06 -0.82
C ASN A 231 2.55 -8.08 -1.68
N VAL A 232 2.68 -7.85 -2.98
CA VAL A 232 1.58 -7.91 -3.94
C VAL A 232 1.88 -8.98 -4.99
N GLU A 233 1.12 -10.06 -5.01
CA GLU A 233 1.20 -11.13 -6.02
C GLU A 233 0.70 -10.62 -7.38
N LYS A 234 1.48 -9.76 -8.04
CA LYS A 234 1.13 -9.17 -9.33
C LYS A 234 2.37 -8.90 -10.16
N GLU A 235 2.46 -9.63 -11.25
CA GLU A 235 3.50 -9.46 -12.28
C GLU A 235 2.87 -8.95 -13.57
N GLY A 236 3.70 -8.38 -14.44
CA GLY A 236 3.26 -7.98 -15.77
C GLY A 236 4.33 -7.29 -16.58
N THR A 237 3.99 -7.03 -17.83
CA THR A 237 4.88 -6.34 -18.78
C THR A 237 4.09 -5.34 -19.62
N SER A 238 4.78 -4.33 -20.13
CA SER A 238 4.25 -3.37 -21.10
C SER A 238 5.34 -2.98 -22.09
N GLU A 239 4.95 -2.62 -23.30
CA GLU A 239 5.86 -2.17 -24.34
C GLU A 239 5.54 -0.74 -24.76
N VAL A 240 6.55 0.10 -24.85
CA VAL A 240 6.46 1.46 -25.37
C VAL A 240 7.17 1.52 -26.71
N THR A 241 6.41 1.75 -27.79
CA THR A 241 6.99 1.86 -29.13
C THR A 241 7.76 3.16 -29.29
N VAL A 242 9.04 3.06 -29.66
CA VAL A 242 9.91 4.17 -30.01
C VAL A 242 9.94 4.30 -31.53
N PRO A 243 9.39 5.36 -32.13
CA PRO A 243 9.37 5.53 -33.59
C PRO A 243 10.77 5.66 -34.17
N ALA A 244 10.97 5.22 -35.42
CA ALA A 244 12.23 5.44 -36.14
C ALA A 244 12.53 6.94 -36.36
N LEU A 245 13.79 7.29 -36.53
CA LEU A 245 14.17 8.64 -36.97
C LEU A 245 13.52 8.94 -38.33
N GLY A 246 12.85 10.10 -38.43
CA GLY A 246 12.10 10.49 -39.62
C GLY A 246 10.65 10.00 -39.69
N ASP A 247 10.24 9.14 -38.77
CA ASP A 247 8.82 8.76 -38.63
C ASP A 247 8.09 9.80 -37.77
N PHE A 248 7.36 10.69 -38.40
CA PHE A 248 6.53 11.66 -37.71
C PHE A 248 5.20 11.01 -37.26
N LYS A 249 5.03 10.84 -35.97
CA LYS A 249 3.85 10.18 -35.37
C LYS A 249 3.33 10.94 -34.15
N VAL A 250 2.04 10.81 -33.88
CA VAL A 250 1.47 11.13 -32.57
C VAL A 250 1.91 10.02 -31.61
N VAL A 251 2.65 10.38 -30.56
CA VAL A 251 3.17 9.44 -29.56
C VAL A 251 2.34 9.47 -28.28
N GLU A 252 1.57 10.54 -28.09
CA GLU A 252 0.65 10.69 -26.96
C GLU A 252 -0.53 11.59 -27.34
N TYR A 253 -1.69 11.35 -26.76
CA TYR A 253 -2.81 12.28 -26.77
C TYR A 253 -3.40 12.40 -25.36
N LYS A 254 -3.74 13.61 -24.94
CA LYS A 254 -4.32 13.88 -23.61
C LYS A 254 -5.53 14.78 -23.74
N PRO A 255 -6.76 14.26 -23.49
CA PRO A 255 -7.96 15.09 -23.47
C PRO A 255 -8.06 15.89 -22.17
N TYR A 256 -8.55 17.11 -22.26
CA TYR A 256 -8.88 17.99 -21.16
C TYR A 256 -10.33 18.46 -21.30
N ASN A 257 -11.03 18.54 -20.16
CA ASN A 257 -12.48 18.87 -20.16
C ASN A 257 -12.81 20.06 -19.25
N ASN A 258 -11.82 20.74 -18.67
CA ASN A 258 -12.07 21.87 -17.77
C ASN A 258 -10.90 22.89 -17.86
N PRO A 259 -11.16 24.20 -18.05
CA PRO A 259 -12.48 24.81 -18.31
C PRO A 259 -13.00 24.55 -19.72
N ASP A 260 -12.12 24.34 -20.71
CA ASP A 260 -12.46 24.11 -22.10
C ASP A 260 -12.14 22.67 -22.51
N GLN A 261 -12.86 22.16 -23.52
CA GLN A 261 -12.57 20.85 -24.10
C GLN A 261 -11.52 20.98 -25.19
N TYR A 262 -10.36 20.37 -24.96
CA TYR A 262 -9.30 20.28 -25.98
C TYR A 262 -8.50 18.99 -25.82
N VAL A 263 -7.73 18.65 -26.84
CA VAL A 263 -6.81 17.52 -26.84
C VAL A 263 -5.40 18.03 -27.09
N VAL A 264 -4.48 17.69 -26.21
CA VAL A 264 -3.05 17.89 -26.43
C VAL A 264 -2.51 16.68 -27.17
N LEU A 265 -1.87 16.89 -28.30
CA LEU A 265 -1.16 15.87 -29.07
C LEU A 265 0.34 16.08 -28.91
N THR A 266 1.04 15.05 -28.48
CA THR A 266 2.50 15.01 -28.46
C THR A 266 2.99 14.25 -29.68
N PHE A 267 3.90 14.85 -30.43
CA PHE A 267 4.45 14.25 -31.65
C PHE A 267 5.87 13.74 -31.39
N SER A 268 6.28 12.73 -32.15
CA SER A 268 7.64 12.17 -32.13
C SER A 268 8.73 13.17 -32.50
N ASP A 269 8.36 14.20 -33.25
CA ASP A 269 9.24 15.23 -33.80
C ASP A 269 8.63 16.63 -33.62
N PRO A 270 9.43 17.69 -33.49
CA PRO A 270 8.92 19.06 -33.38
C PRO A 270 8.09 19.47 -34.60
N ILE A 271 6.96 20.11 -34.35
CA ILE A 271 6.16 20.74 -35.39
C ILE A 271 6.87 22.06 -35.79
N ARG A 272 7.00 22.32 -37.06
CA ARG A 272 7.57 23.59 -37.61
C ARG A 272 6.46 24.62 -37.84
#